data_0b0cc3de653e0608fd23e97e078eadd5
#
_entry.id   0b0cc3de653e0608fd23e97e078eadd5
#
_cell.length_a   1.000
_cell.length_b   1.000
_cell.length_c   1.000
_cell.angle_alpha   90.00
_cell.angle_beta   90.00
_cell.angle_gamma   90.00
#
_symmetry.space_group_name_H-M   'P 1'
#
loop_
_entity.id
_entity.type
_entity.pdbx_description
1 polymer ?
#
loop_
_entity_poly.entity_id
_entity_poly.type
_entity_poly.pdbx_seq_one_letter_code
_entity_poly.pdbx_strand_id
1 'polypeptide(L)'
;TYTIGDEVTLTATSSSDNYYFVNWTENGNIVSDKAIYTFTIDGDRDLVANFSATNYWNPNTTHYSSSMTIIGVVEVESVEQRSSNIEIGAFCGNELRGSQRLYYEQDIDRYYLYLMIYGETNDVITFKLYDHSTATESDLSHVENVIFEVNGTLGNLMEPYTFNFLSGVMVSARCNPQEAGTISGTGKYPLES
;
A
#
# COMPACT_ATOMS: atom_id res chain seq x y z
N THR A 1 -40.56 -1.07 -7.62
CA THR A 1 -41.04 -2.40 -7.21
C THR A 1 -41.01 -3.28 -8.43
N TYR A 2 -40.38 -4.42 -8.35
CA TYR A 2 -40.31 -5.44 -9.40
C TYR A 2 -41.28 -6.60 -9.05
N THR A 3 -41.68 -7.36 -10.07
CA THR A 3 -42.52 -8.54 -9.92
C THR A 3 -41.68 -9.79 -10.15
N ILE A 4 -42.03 -10.92 -9.49
CA ILE A 4 -41.40 -12.20 -9.77
C ILE A 4 -41.52 -12.51 -11.26
N GLY A 5 -40.42 -12.85 -11.90
CA GLY A 5 -40.29 -13.09 -13.34
C GLY A 5 -39.79 -11.90 -14.15
N ASP A 6 -39.69 -10.70 -13.57
CA ASP A 6 -39.09 -9.54 -14.25
C ASP A 6 -37.57 -9.76 -14.41
N GLU A 7 -37.03 -9.27 -15.53
CA GLU A 7 -35.57 -9.16 -15.72
C GLU A 7 -35.07 -7.83 -15.19
N VAL A 8 -34.03 -7.86 -14.35
CA VAL A 8 -33.39 -6.70 -13.75
C VAL A 8 -31.93 -6.64 -14.13
N THR A 9 -31.47 -5.45 -14.54
CA THR A 9 -30.06 -5.19 -14.80
C THR A 9 -29.55 -4.17 -13.79
N LEU A 10 -28.51 -4.55 -13.05
CA LEU A 10 -27.73 -3.68 -12.17
C LEU A 10 -26.41 -3.31 -12.84
N THR A 11 -25.96 -2.07 -12.63
CA THR A 11 -24.66 -1.59 -13.10
C THR A 11 -23.90 -1.04 -11.93
N ALA A 12 -22.73 -1.63 -11.65
CA ALA A 12 -21.76 -1.13 -10.69
C ALA A 12 -20.79 -0.18 -11.41
N THR A 13 -20.74 1.07 -10.98
CA THR A 13 -19.83 2.07 -11.53
C THR A 13 -18.94 2.59 -10.42
N SER A 14 -17.63 2.62 -10.64
CA SER A 14 -16.69 3.22 -9.69
C SER A 14 -16.94 4.73 -9.59
N SER A 15 -16.82 5.27 -8.38
CA SER A 15 -16.93 6.71 -8.12
C SER A 15 -15.67 7.50 -8.53
N SER A 16 -14.55 6.82 -8.78
CA SER A 16 -13.28 7.40 -9.21
C SER A 16 -12.38 6.34 -9.86
N ASP A 17 -11.33 6.79 -10.56
CA ASP A 17 -10.31 5.94 -11.17
C ASP A 17 -9.46 5.17 -10.14
N ASN A 18 -9.61 5.50 -8.84
CA ASN A 18 -8.91 4.84 -7.74
C ASN A 18 -9.53 3.48 -7.36
N TYR A 19 -10.64 3.11 -7.96
CA TYR A 19 -11.29 1.84 -7.69
C TYR A 19 -11.71 1.17 -8.99
N TYR A 20 -11.65 -0.17 -9.01
CA TYR A 20 -12.23 -0.99 -10.07
C TYR A 20 -13.23 -1.98 -9.46
N PHE A 21 -14.23 -2.34 -10.24
CA PHE A 21 -15.23 -3.34 -9.84
C PHE A 21 -14.59 -4.73 -9.80
N VAL A 22 -14.90 -5.50 -8.76
CA VAL A 22 -14.41 -6.87 -8.57
C VAL A 22 -15.52 -7.87 -8.88
N ASN A 23 -16.60 -7.83 -8.12
CA ASN A 23 -17.72 -8.77 -8.27
C ASN A 23 -18.99 -8.28 -7.54
N TRP A 24 -20.09 -8.95 -7.82
CA TRP A 24 -21.31 -8.92 -7.02
C TRP A 24 -21.34 -10.12 -6.09
N THR A 25 -21.73 -9.90 -4.84
CA THR A 25 -21.97 -10.96 -3.87
C THR A 25 -23.38 -10.89 -3.30
N GLU A 26 -23.89 -12.05 -2.89
CA GLU A 26 -25.13 -12.20 -2.12
C GLU A 26 -24.88 -13.21 -1.00
N ASN A 27 -25.19 -12.86 0.23
CA ASN A 27 -24.89 -13.68 1.42
C ASN A 27 -23.41 -14.14 1.46
N GLY A 28 -22.47 -13.29 1.02
CA GLY A 28 -21.04 -13.57 0.97
C GLY A 28 -20.57 -14.45 -0.20
N ASN A 29 -21.47 -14.95 -1.04
CA ASN A 29 -21.12 -15.77 -2.21
C ASN A 29 -21.07 -14.90 -3.48
N ILE A 30 -20.10 -15.15 -4.36
CA ILE A 30 -20.01 -14.46 -5.65
C ILE A 30 -21.15 -14.93 -6.55
N VAL A 31 -21.95 -13.98 -7.07
CA VAL A 31 -23.05 -14.21 -8.01
C VAL A 31 -22.77 -13.69 -9.41
N SER A 32 -21.84 -12.72 -9.57
CA SER A 32 -21.38 -12.24 -10.88
C SER A 32 -20.02 -11.55 -10.77
N ASP A 33 -19.16 -11.76 -11.78
CA ASP A 33 -17.87 -11.06 -12.00
C ASP A 33 -18.00 -9.91 -13.00
N LYS A 34 -19.21 -9.62 -13.49
CA LYS A 34 -19.48 -8.55 -14.45
C LYS A 34 -20.06 -7.33 -13.76
N ALA A 35 -19.51 -6.16 -14.05
CA ALA A 35 -20.02 -4.88 -13.50
C ALA A 35 -21.49 -4.65 -13.89
N ILE A 36 -21.89 -5.11 -15.08
CA ILE A 36 -23.29 -5.16 -15.52
C ILE A 36 -23.81 -6.57 -15.26
N TYR A 37 -24.75 -6.69 -14.33
CA TYR A 37 -25.33 -7.97 -13.93
C TYR A 37 -26.83 -7.99 -14.18
N THR A 38 -27.27 -8.88 -15.06
CA THR A 38 -28.68 -9.10 -15.42
C THR A 38 -29.15 -10.43 -14.85
N PHE A 39 -30.31 -10.44 -14.20
CA PHE A 39 -30.92 -11.62 -13.61
C PHE A 39 -32.44 -11.52 -13.58
N THR A 40 -33.12 -12.65 -13.48
CA THR A 40 -34.57 -12.70 -13.30
C THR A 40 -34.91 -12.68 -11.81
N ILE A 41 -35.90 -11.87 -11.41
CA ILE A 41 -36.40 -11.81 -10.03
C ILE A 41 -37.15 -13.10 -9.69
N ASP A 42 -36.69 -13.78 -8.67
CA ASP A 42 -37.30 -14.99 -8.07
C ASP A 42 -37.68 -14.78 -6.59
N GLY A 43 -37.28 -13.66 -5.99
CA GLY A 43 -37.54 -13.27 -4.62
C GLY A 43 -36.80 -12.00 -4.25
N ASP A 44 -36.82 -11.64 -2.97
CA ASP A 44 -36.03 -10.53 -2.43
C ASP A 44 -34.54 -10.89 -2.51
N ARG A 45 -33.72 -9.92 -2.95
CA ARG A 45 -32.28 -10.06 -3.13
C ARG A 45 -31.52 -8.94 -2.43
N ASP A 46 -30.45 -9.28 -1.73
CA ASP A 46 -29.52 -8.33 -1.11
C ASP A 46 -28.12 -8.51 -1.75
N LEU A 47 -27.86 -7.64 -2.72
CA LEU A 47 -26.67 -7.73 -3.58
C LEU A 47 -25.66 -6.65 -3.21
N VAL A 48 -24.42 -7.05 -3.00
CA VAL A 48 -23.30 -6.15 -2.69
C VAL A 48 -22.36 -6.06 -3.89
N ALA A 49 -22.14 -4.84 -4.40
CA ALA A 49 -21.11 -4.55 -5.38
C ALA A 49 -19.76 -4.36 -4.66
N ASN A 50 -18.80 -5.22 -4.93
CA ASN A 50 -17.47 -5.14 -4.35
C ASN A 50 -16.52 -4.44 -5.30
N PHE A 51 -15.75 -3.49 -4.76
CA PHE A 51 -14.73 -2.75 -5.48
C PHE A 51 -13.37 -2.94 -4.79
N SER A 52 -12.31 -2.94 -5.59
CA SER A 52 -10.92 -2.92 -5.11
C SER A 52 -10.24 -1.64 -5.54
N ALA A 53 -9.29 -1.18 -4.73
CA ALA A 53 -8.50 -0.01 -5.05
C ALA A 53 -7.45 -0.32 -6.12
N THR A 54 -7.25 0.62 -7.06
CA THR A 54 -6.12 0.59 -7.98
C THR A 54 -4.88 1.12 -7.26
N ASN A 55 -3.72 0.50 -7.51
CA ASN A 55 -2.44 1.03 -7.06
C ASN A 55 -1.97 2.14 -8.02
N TYR A 56 -1.31 3.14 -7.47
CA TYR A 56 -0.61 4.16 -8.25
C TYR A 56 0.65 3.58 -8.89
N TRP A 57 1.39 2.77 -8.13
CA TRP A 57 2.58 2.09 -8.61
C TRP A 57 2.29 0.63 -8.99
N ASN A 58 2.78 0.22 -10.18
CA ASN A 58 2.65 -1.14 -10.69
C ASN A 58 4.04 -1.72 -10.98
N PRO A 59 4.68 -2.41 -10.02
CA PRO A 59 6.04 -2.94 -10.20
C PRO A 59 6.09 -4.06 -11.24
N ASN A 60 7.05 -3.99 -12.15
CA ASN A 60 7.38 -5.10 -13.03
C ASN A 60 8.43 -6.00 -12.36
N THR A 61 7.96 -7.05 -11.70
CA THR A 61 8.80 -7.95 -10.87
C THR A 61 9.18 -9.26 -11.55
N THR A 62 8.84 -9.44 -12.82
CA THR A 62 8.95 -10.73 -13.53
C THR A 62 10.38 -11.24 -13.69
N HIS A 63 11.39 -10.40 -13.56
CA HIS A 63 12.81 -10.75 -13.67
C HIS A 63 13.51 -10.99 -12.33
N TYR A 64 12.79 -10.82 -11.19
CA TYR A 64 13.31 -11.13 -9.87
C TYR A 64 12.78 -12.48 -9.39
N SER A 65 13.69 -13.34 -8.89
CA SER A 65 13.35 -14.65 -8.32
C SER A 65 13.24 -14.63 -6.80
N SER A 66 13.61 -13.51 -6.16
CA SER A 66 13.66 -13.38 -4.71
C SER A 66 12.78 -12.23 -4.23
N SER A 67 12.22 -12.38 -3.05
CA SER A 67 11.41 -11.35 -2.39
C SER A 67 11.71 -11.27 -0.90
N MET A 68 11.37 -10.13 -0.31
CA MET A 68 11.23 -9.93 1.14
C MET A 68 9.86 -9.32 1.43
N THR A 69 9.43 -9.40 2.69
CA THR A 69 8.16 -8.83 3.12
C THR A 69 8.38 -7.84 4.27
N ILE A 70 7.70 -6.70 4.23
CA ILE A 70 7.63 -5.77 5.36
C ILE A 70 6.18 -5.72 5.85
N ILE A 71 5.97 -6.02 7.13
CA ILE A 71 4.68 -5.86 7.81
C ILE A 71 4.80 -4.61 8.68
N GLY A 72 4.07 -3.57 8.32
CA GLY A 72 4.29 -2.27 8.93
C GLY A 72 3.08 -1.36 9.00
N VAL A 73 3.29 -0.24 9.66
CA VAL A 73 2.39 0.91 9.75
C VAL A 73 3.07 2.13 9.15
N VAL A 74 2.31 3.13 8.75
CA VAL A 74 2.83 4.35 8.16
C VAL A 74 2.59 5.52 9.10
N GLU A 75 3.63 6.30 9.37
CA GLU A 75 3.56 7.58 10.08
C GLU A 75 3.98 8.71 9.15
N VAL A 76 3.23 9.80 9.20
CA VAL A 76 3.56 11.06 8.54
C VAL A 76 3.65 12.12 9.63
N GLU A 77 4.81 12.78 9.75
CA GLU A 77 5.08 13.75 10.82
C GLU A 77 4.74 13.19 12.22
N SER A 78 5.13 11.93 12.47
CA SER A 78 4.87 11.18 13.71
C SER A 78 3.37 10.93 14.00
N VAL A 79 2.51 11.03 12.99
CA VAL A 79 1.08 10.70 13.10
C VAL A 79 0.78 9.44 12.28
N GLU A 80 0.31 8.39 12.94
CA GLU A 80 -0.07 7.14 12.27
C GLU A 80 -1.20 7.37 11.27
N GLN A 81 -1.01 6.88 10.05
CA GLN A 81 -1.98 7.00 8.97
C GLN A 81 -3.01 5.87 9.06
N ARG A 82 -4.29 6.25 9.09
CA ARG A 82 -5.42 5.33 9.22
C ARG A 82 -6.35 5.43 8.00
N SER A 83 -5.79 5.22 6.81
CA SER A 83 -6.55 5.34 5.56
C SER A 83 -5.99 4.43 4.48
N SER A 84 -6.87 3.70 3.79
CA SER A 84 -6.52 2.93 2.59
C SER A 84 -6.16 3.81 1.38
N ASN A 85 -6.25 5.14 1.51
CA ASN A 85 -5.78 6.08 0.48
C ASN A 85 -4.25 6.23 0.47
N ILE A 86 -3.55 5.76 1.49
CA ILE A 86 -2.09 5.80 1.56
C ILE A 86 -1.52 4.56 0.87
N GLU A 87 -0.61 4.78 -0.06
CA GLU A 87 0.16 3.75 -0.75
C GLU A 87 1.66 4.00 -0.56
N ILE A 88 2.41 2.92 -0.35
CA ILE A 88 3.87 2.95 -0.24
C ILE A 88 4.46 2.22 -1.46
N GLY A 89 5.35 2.89 -2.17
CA GLY A 89 6.22 2.31 -3.18
C GLY A 89 7.62 2.05 -2.62
N ALA A 90 8.16 0.87 -2.90
CA ALA A 90 9.52 0.47 -2.57
C ALA A 90 10.40 0.56 -3.82
N PHE A 91 11.57 1.19 -3.72
CA PHE A 91 12.47 1.46 -4.84
C PHE A 91 13.91 1.03 -4.53
N CYS A 92 14.60 0.50 -5.53
CA CYS A 92 16.06 0.40 -5.54
C CYS A 92 16.59 1.38 -6.60
N GLY A 93 17.20 2.48 -6.15
CA GLY A 93 17.45 3.62 -7.01
C GLY A 93 16.15 4.21 -7.58
N ASN A 94 15.99 4.15 -8.90
CA ASN A 94 14.78 4.62 -9.59
C ASN A 94 13.84 3.46 -9.98
N GLU A 95 14.20 2.22 -9.69
CA GLU A 95 13.42 1.06 -10.07
C GLU A 95 12.42 0.68 -8.99
N LEU A 96 11.15 0.59 -9.38
CA LEU A 96 10.07 0.17 -8.49
C LEU A 96 10.14 -1.35 -8.24
N ARG A 97 10.26 -1.74 -6.99
CA ARG A 97 10.45 -3.12 -6.53
C ARG A 97 9.23 -3.72 -5.84
N GLY A 98 8.27 -2.89 -5.43
CA GLY A 98 7.04 -3.29 -4.78
C GLY A 98 6.16 -2.10 -4.50
N SER A 99 4.86 -2.32 -4.37
CA SER A 99 3.94 -1.30 -3.88
C SER A 99 2.76 -1.94 -3.18
N GLN A 100 2.22 -1.25 -2.20
CA GLN A 100 1.04 -1.70 -1.46
C GLN A 100 0.32 -0.51 -0.83
N ARG A 101 -1.02 -0.56 -0.84
CA ARG A 101 -1.87 0.35 -0.07
C ARG A 101 -2.06 -0.16 1.35
N LEU A 102 -2.25 0.76 2.30
CA LEU A 102 -2.70 0.40 3.63
C LEU A 102 -4.07 -0.28 3.55
N TYR A 103 -4.29 -1.31 4.34
CA TYR A 103 -5.59 -1.92 4.52
C TYR A 103 -5.93 -2.03 6.01
N TYR A 104 -7.23 -2.02 6.29
CA TYR A 104 -7.75 -2.09 7.65
C TYR A 104 -7.81 -3.53 8.14
N GLU A 105 -7.15 -3.82 9.26
CA GLU A 105 -7.19 -5.10 9.95
C GLU A 105 -8.20 -5.01 11.09
N GLN A 106 -9.36 -5.63 10.91
CA GLN A 106 -10.50 -5.48 11.80
C GLN A 106 -10.24 -6.06 13.20
N ASP A 107 -9.51 -7.17 13.28
CA ASP A 107 -9.28 -7.88 14.56
C ASP A 107 -8.45 -7.08 15.55
N ILE A 108 -7.65 -6.14 15.06
CA ILE A 108 -6.75 -5.29 15.86
C ILE A 108 -7.03 -3.79 15.69
N ASP A 109 -8.11 -3.41 15.00
CA ASP A 109 -8.54 -2.02 14.76
C ASP A 109 -7.38 -1.11 14.30
N ARG A 110 -6.61 -1.56 13.30
CA ARG A 110 -5.44 -0.81 12.83
C ARG A 110 -5.25 -0.97 11.33
N TYR A 111 -4.65 0.04 10.69
CA TYR A 111 -4.24 -0.03 9.30
C TYR A 111 -2.81 -0.54 9.18
N TYR A 112 -2.59 -1.53 8.30
CA TYR A 112 -1.32 -2.20 8.07
C TYR A 112 -0.93 -2.18 6.61
N LEU A 113 0.37 -2.36 6.39
CA LEU A 113 0.98 -2.58 5.10
C LEU A 113 1.63 -3.96 5.10
N TYR A 114 1.30 -4.80 4.12
CA TYR A 114 2.01 -6.05 3.82
C TYR A 114 2.72 -5.86 2.48
N LEU A 115 3.87 -5.23 2.53
CA LEU A 115 4.62 -4.85 1.34
C LEU A 115 5.58 -5.98 0.94
N MET A 116 5.30 -6.59 -0.20
CA MET A 116 6.23 -7.52 -0.84
C MET A 116 7.17 -6.74 -1.75
N ILE A 117 8.46 -6.93 -1.57
CA ILE A 117 9.53 -6.27 -2.30
C ILE A 117 10.34 -7.33 -3.02
N TYR A 118 10.62 -7.12 -4.31
CA TYR A 118 11.42 -8.01 -5.13
C TYR A 118 12.81 -7.41 -5.37
N GLY A 119 13.85 -8.26 -5.34
CA GLY A 119 15.20 -7.74 -5.48
C GLY A 119 16.29 -8.78 -5.30
N GLU A 120 17.50 -8.27 -5.13
CA GLU A 120 18.71 -9.04 -4.92
C GLU A 120 19.34 -8.69 -3.58
N THR A 121 20.14 -9.64 -3.04
CA THR A 121 20.82 -9.47 -1.74
C THR A 121 21.64 -8.18 -1.73
N ASN A 122 21.47 -7.39 -0.66
CA ASN A 122 22.12 -6.10 -0.42
C ASN A 122 21.59 -4.92 -1.28
N ASP A 123 20.51 -5.08 -2.06
CA ASP A 123 19.83 -3.92 -2.63
C ASP A 123 19.42 -2.95 -1.52
N VAL A 124 19.67 -1.66 -1.74
CA VAL A 124 19.26 -0.60 -0.81
C VAL A 124 17.87 -0.12 -1.21
N ILE A 125 16.89 -0.42 -0.37
CA ILE A 125 15.50 -0.09 -0.63
C ILE A 125 15.14 1.23 0.04
N THR A 126 14.59 2.13 -0.75
CA THR A 126 14.01 3.42 -0.34
C THR A 126 12.51 3.40 -0.54
N PHE A 127 11.78 4.28 0.16
CA PHE A 127 10.33 4.29 0.10
C PHE A 127 9.80 5.67 -0.27
N LYS A 128 8.67 5.67 -0.98
CA LYS A 128 7.89 6.85 -1.31
C LYS A 128 6.44 6.64 -0.91
N LEU A 129 5.76 7.72 -0.57
CA LEU A 129 4.36 7.74 -0.19
C LEU A 129 3.53 8.43 -1.29
N TYR A 130 2.41 7.80 -1.64
CA TYR A 130 1.38 8.39 -2.49
C TYR A 130 0.05 8.45 -1.74
N ASP A 131 -0.60 9.61 -1.78
CA ASP A 131 -1.93 9.81 -1.21
C ASP A 131 -2.99 9.88 -2.33
N HIS A 132 -3.80 8.83 -2.42
CA HIS A 132 -4.88 8.74 -3.38
C HIS A 132 -6.01 9.75 -3.15
N SER A 133 -6.16 10.30 -1.94
CA SER A 133 -7.20 11.31 -1.66
C SER A 133 -6.88 12.66 -2.30
N THR A 134 -5.60 12.98 -2.43
CA THR A 134 -5.11 14.21 -3.04
C THR A 134 -4.53 13.98 -4.43
N ALA A 135 -4.36 12.70 -4.84
CA ALA A 135 -3.71 12.28 -6.06
C ALA A 135 -2.27 12.82 -6.18
N THR A 136 -1.51 12.81 -5.07
CA THR A 136 -0.15 13.36 -5.02
C THR A 136 0.86 12.36 -4.46
N GLU A 137 2.04 12.30 -5.08
CA GLU A 137 3.23 11.74 -4.46
C GLU A 137 3.78 12.75 -3.46
N SER A 138 4.05 12.30 -2.24
CA SER A 138 4.53 13.17 -1.17
C SER A 138 5.99 13.54 -1.38
N ASP A 139 6.32 14.82 -1.13
CA ASP A 139 7.70 15.31 -1.05
C ASP A 139 8.43 14.89 0.24
N LEU A 140 7.68 14.24 1.16
CA LEU A 140 8.26 13.71 2.40
C LEU A 140 9.19 12.54 2.10
N SER A 141 10.25 12.41 2.89
CA SER A 141 11.18 11.30 2.74
C SER A 141 11.05 10.32 3.90
N HIS A 142 11.12 9.04 3.57
CA HIS A 142 11.30 8.01 4.59
C HIS A 142 12.68 8.14 5.23
N VAL A 143 12.75 8.01 6.57
CA VAL A 143 13.99 8.31 7.32
C VAL A 143 15.06 7.22 7.27
N GLU A 144 14.68 5.97 6.98
CA GLU A 144 15.60 4.83 7.00
C GLU A 144 15.54 4.05 5.70
N ASN A 145 16.71 3.60 5.23
CA ASN A 145 16.80 2.66 4.13
C ASN A 145 16.76 1.23 4.67
N VAL A 146 16.11 0.33 3.93
CA VAL A 146 16.08 -1.09 4.24
C VAL A 146 17.04 -1.82 3.30
N ILE A 147 17.85 -2.72 3.84
CA ILE A 147 18.68 -3.62 3.03
C ILE A 147 17.86 -4.86 2.68
N PHE A 148 17.78 -5.17 1.39
CA PHE A 148 17.05 -6.34 0.91
C PHE A 148 17.74 -7.64 1.37
N GLU A 149 16.96 -8.52 1.98
CA GLU A 149 17.36 -9.86 2.39
C GLU A 149 16.43 -10.89 1.74
N VAL A 150 17.00 -11.88 1.07
CA VAL A 150 16.24 -12.96 0.41
C VAL A 150 15.38 -13.70 1.42
N ASN A 151 14.07 -13.77 1.18
CA ASN A 151 13.07 -14.35 2.09
C ASN A 151 13.01 -13.65 3.47
N GLY A 152 13.59 -12.46 3.60
CA GLY A 152 13.56 -11.66 4.82
C GLY A 152 12.14 -11.20 5.16
N THR A 153 11.89 -10.99 6.44
CA THR A 153 10.66 -10.37 6.94
C THR A 153 11.03 -9.32 7.97
N LEU A 154 10.55 -8.08 7.78
CA LEU A 154 10.66 -7.01 8.75
C LEU A 154 9.30 -6.72 9.36
N GLY A 155 9.27 -6.61 10.70
CA GLY A 155 8.05 -6.36 11.45
C GLY A 155 7.10 -7.54 11.48
N ASN A 156 6.07 -7.40 12.28
CA ASN A 156 4.96 -8.34 12.42
C ASN A 156 3.74 -7.57 12.99
N LEU A 157 2.60 -8.22 13.19
CA LEU A 157 1.38 -7.57 13.67
C LEU A 157 1.51 -7.00 15.10
N MET A 158 2.36 -7.57 15.93
CA MET A 158 2.55 -7.10 17.33
C MET A 158 3.62 -6.01 17.42
N GLU A 159 4.65 -6.11 16.58
CA GLU A 159 5.76 -5.17 16.48
C GLU A 159 5.96 -4.80 15.00
N PRO A 160 5.07 -3.93 14.46
CA PRO A 160 5.15 -3.55 13.05
C PRO A 160 6.37 -2.67 12.77
N TYR A 161 6.93 -2.83 11.56
CA TYR A 161 7.88 -1.85 11.06
C TYR A 161 7.18 -0.50 10.85
N THR A 162 7.79 0.60 11.28
CA THR A 162 7.23 1.93 11.08
C THR A 162 7.85 2.60 9.87
N PHE A 163 7.03 2.81 8.84
CA PHE A 163 7.40 3.68 7.70
C PHE A 163 7.21 5.12 8.12
N ASN A 164 8.28 5.77 8.57
CA ASN A 164 8.24 7.14 9.09
C ASN A 164 8.62 8.15 8.00
N PHE A 165 7.66 8.97 7.58
CA PHE A 165 7.81 10.01 6.57
C PHE A 165 7.82 11.39 7.23
N LEU A 166 8.92 12.15 7.04
CA LEU A 166 9.11 13.47 7.64
C LEU A 166 9.41 14.50 6.56
N SER A 167 8.92 15.72 6.74
CA SER A 167 9.43 16.92 6.07
C SER A 167 10.82 17.28 6.62
N GLY A 168 11.59 18.04 5.86
CA GLY A 168 12.86 18.57 6.35
C GLY A 168 14.08 18.17 5.52
N VAL A 169 15.23 18.63 5.94
CA VAL A 169 16.51 18.42 5.26
C VAL A 169 17.22 17.19 5.83
N MET A 170 17.59 16.27 4.94
CA MET A 170 18.43 15.14 5.33
C MET A 170 19.88 15.58 5.46
N VAL A 171 20.47 15.37 6.62
CA VAL A 171 21.91 15.50 6.83
C VAL A 171 22.52 14.11 6.90
N SER A 172 23.33 13.76 5.93
CA SER A 172 24.10 12.50 5.92
C SER A 172 25.59 12.80 5.94
N ALA A 173 26.32 12.06 6.76
CA ALA A 173 27.77 12.12 6.80
C ALA A 173 28.33 10.69 6.88
N ARG A 174 29.53 10.50 6.30
CA ARG A 174 30.22 9.21 6.27
C ARG A 174 31.67 9.39 6.63
N CYS A 175 32.23 8.43 7.38
CA CYS A 175 33.67 8.33 7.54
C CYS A 175 34.30 7.72 6.25
N ASN A 176 35.47 8.22 5.88
CA ASN A 176 36.27 7.65 4.80
C ASN A 176 37.74 7.55 5.26
N PRO A 177 38.32 6.34 5.43
CA PRO A 177 37.63 5.07 5.34
C PRO A 177 36.59 4.86 6.47
N GLN A 178 35.61 3.98 6.25
CA GLN A 178 34.46 3.82 7.15
C GLN A 178 34.84 3.33 8.54
N GLU A 179 35.91 2.54 8.64
CA GLU A 179 36.47 2.01 9.88
C GLU A 179 37.26 3.04 10.71
N ALA A 180 37.51 4.24 10.18
CA ALA A 180 38.35 5.26 10.84
C ALA A 180 37.63 5.97 12.01
N GLY A 181 36.30 5.84 12.12
CA GLY A 181 35.56 6.53 13.18
C GLY A 181 34.06 6.39 13.11
N THR A 182 33.38 7.10 14.01
CA THR A 182 31.92 7.20 14.06
C THR A 182 31.51 8.66 13.95
N ILE A 183 30.34 8.91 13.35
CA ILE A 183 29.74 10.24 13.24
C ILE A 183 28.39 10.21 13.96
N SER A 184 28.13 11.23 14.77
CA SER A 184 26.82 11.48 15.37
C SER A 184 26.18 12.72 14.75
N GLY A 185 24.84 12.83 14.85
CA GLY A 185 24.11 13.98 14.31
C GLY A 185 23.73 13.83 12.84
N THR A 186 23.80 12.61 12.29
CA THR A 186 23.17 12.28 10.99
C THR A 186 21.68 12.05 11.21
N GLY A 187 20.86 12.45 10.25
CA GLY A 187 19.42 12.25 10.32
C GLY A 187 18.66 13.34 9.57
N LYS A 188 17.35 13.27 9.65
CA LYS A 188 16.47 14.28 9.08
C LYS A 188 16.11 15.31 10.13
N TYR A 189 16.25 16.57 9.78
CA TYR A 189 15.97 17.71 10.65
C TYR A 189 14.73 18.42 10.11
N PRO A 190 13.69 18.63 10.93
CA PRO A 190 12.50 19.36 10.49
C PRO A 190 12.89 20.80 10.09
N LEU A 191 12.19 21.33 9.08
CA LEU A 191 12.27 22.75 8.76
C LEU A 191 11.51 23.50 9.85
N GLU A 192 12.20 24.42 10.55
CA GLU A 192 11.52 25.33 11.48
C GLU A 192 10.58 26.24 10.67
N SER A 193 9.33 26.35 11.14
CA SER A 193 8.26 27.19 10.55
C SER A 193 8.39 28.65 10.95
#